data_6aad97bebb1f685fee455a98b48447ca
#
_entry.id   6aad97bebb1f685fee455a98b48447ca
#
_cell.length_a   1.000
_cell.length_b   1.000
_cell.length_c   1.000
_cell.angle_alpha   90.00
_cell.angle_beta   90.00
_cell.angle_gamma   90.00
#
_symmetry.space_group_name_H-M   'P 1'
#
loop_
_entity.id
_entity.type
_entity.pdbx_description
1 polymer ?
#
loop_
_entity_poly.entity_id
_entity_poly.type
_entity_poly.pdbx_seq_one_letter_code
_entity_poly.pdbx_strand_id
1 'polypeptide(L)'
;MIDESFTPETGISVELMLVQGSLIEATLAGTGPDVALFTAEDQPVNFAIRGALQDLSVFEGWEEVKGRFYDSAMTPFAYDGGWYGVPETQLFNMLFYRTDVFEELGIEAPSTWEEFYNILPVIQRNNLQVTTQDLFPTLLFQNGGEYYNDSHTKALLDSPEAVSAMQTYTDLYTQYGFEVKTDFYSRFRSGEVVMSIQPYNMYNQLVAAAPEINGRWDMVPIPGTPGEDGSIDRSASSTLTATIMLDSAKDKQASWEFIEWWSRDDVKARYGIQIEALLGGSARFTPANVGTLESLPWPEEQFTNLKDAMAALKGIPQIPGSYYTARAITNAFRSVVYSAEPVREVLIKQNEMIDYEITRKRSEFGLDGKE
;
A
#
# COMPACT_ATOMS: atom_id res chain seq x y z
N MET A 1 22.77 -13.62 7.61
CA MET A 1 22.65 -13.29 6.15
C MET A 1 23.77 -12.35 5.70
N ILE A 2 23.90 -11.15 6.25
CA ILE A 2 24.92 -10.18 5.79
C ILE A 2 26.32 -10.79 5.93
N ASP A 3 26.71 -11.22 7.12
CA ASP A 3 28.03 -11.81 7.42
C ASP A 3 28.29 -13.15 6.72
N GLU A 4 27.24 -13.84 6.28
CA GLU A 4 27.32 -15.16 5.65
C GLU A 4 27.32 -15.11 4.13
N SER A 5 26.81 -14.01 3.52
CA SER A 5 26.80 -13.90 2.06
C SER A 5 27.32 -12.54 1.56
N PHE A 6 26.72 -11.42 1.95
CA PHE A 6 27.11 -10.10 1.41
C PHE A 6 28.59 -9.77 1.69
N THR A 7 29.00 -9.79 2.96
CA THR A 7 30.38 -9.45 3.35
C THR A 7 31.43 -10.38 2.71
N PRO A 8 31.23 -11.72 2.66
CA PRO A 8 32.17 -12.59 1.95
C PRO A 8 32.23 -12.38 0.43
N GLU A 9 31.11 -11.99 -0.20
CA GLU A 9 31.05 -11.76 -1.66
C GLU A 9 31.70 -10.43 -2.06
N THR A 10 31.53 -9.37 -1.25
CA THR A 10 31.90 -8.00 -1.61
C THR A 10 33.11 -7.45 -0.86
N GLY A 11 33.43 -8.03 0.30
CA GLY A 11 34.43 -7.46 1.23
C GLY A 11 33.92 -6.25 2.03
N ILE A 12 32.65 -5.86 1.86
CA ILE A 12 32.04 -4.72 2.54
C ILE A 12 31.46 -5.18 3.87
N SER A 13 31.83 -4.49 4.95
CA SER A 13 31.28 -4.72 6.29
C SER A 13 30.06 -3.83 6.52
N VAL A 14 29.00 -4.39 7.09
CA VAL A 14 27.76 -3.67 7.41
C VAL A 14 27.54 -3.67 8.92
N GLU A 15 27.38 -2.48 9.49
CA GLU A 15 26.95 -2.32 10.88
C GLU A 15 25.44 -2.05 10.94
N LEU A 16 24.69 -2.94 11.59
CA LEU A 16 23.24 -2.78 11.77
C LEU A 16 22.95 -1.94 13.00
N MET A 17 22.17 -0.88 12.80
CA MET A 17 21.72 0.02 13.85
C MET A 17 20.19 0.07 13.89
N LEU A 18 19.61 0.02 15.07
CA LEU A 18 18.20 0.37 15.25
C LEU A 18 18.10 1.88 15.51
N VAL A 19 17.58 2.61 14.54
CA VAL A 19 17.32 4.04 14.70
C VAL A 19 16.10 4.24 15.59
N GLN A 20 16.31 4.76 16.80
CA GLN A 20 15.23 5.15 17.71
C GLN A 20 14.96 6.65 17.52
N GLY A 21 13.78 6.99 17.02
CA GLY A 21 13.37 8.38 16.79
C GLY A 21 13.39 8.79 15.31
N SER A 22 13.59 10.07 15.06
CA SER A 22 13.56 10.64 13.71
C SER A 22 14.88 10.39 12.96
N LEU A 23 14.79 9.76 11.79
CA LEU A 23 15.94 9.60 10.89
C LEU A 23 16.56 10.95 10.49
N ILE A 24 15.73 11.99 10.31
CA ILE A 24 16.20 13.35 10.01
C ILE A 24 17.06 13.89 11.14
N GLU A 25 16.63 13.74 12.40
CA GLU A 25 17.40 14.22 13.55
C GLU A 25 18.74 13.52 13.67
N ALA A 26 18.77 12.21 13.48
CA ALA A 26 20.01 11.43 13.46
C ALA A 26 20.95 11.90 12.34
N THR A 27 20.43 12.14 11.14
CA THR A 27 21.19 12.63 9.99
C THR A 27 21.76 14.03 10.24
N LEU A 28 20.94 14.96 10.76
CA LEU A 28 21.39 16.31 11.11
C LEU A 28 22.44 16.32 12.22
N ALA A 29 22.39 15.37 13.14
CA ALA A 29 23.40 15.19 14.19
C ALA A 29 24.70 14.52 13.67
N GLY A 30 24.76 14.11 12.40
CA GLY A 30 25.91 13.41 11.82
C GLY A 30 26.07 11.97 12.32
N THR A 31 25.01 11.39 12.90
CA THR A 31 24.94 10.01 13.42
C THR A 31 23.96 9.14 12.61
N GLY A 32 23.44 9.67 11.48
CA GLY A 32 22.57 8.93 10.60
C GLY A 32 23.26 7.76 9.90
N PRO A 33 22.52 6.74 9.47
CA PRO A 33 23.06 5.61 8.71
C PRO A 33 23.40 6.04 7.28
N ASP A 34 24.22 5.24 6.58
CA ASP A 34 24.44 5.40 5.13
C ASP A 34 23.20 4.97 4.34
N VAL A 35 22.57 3.85 4.77
CA VAL A 35 21.35 3.28 4.18
C VAL A 35 20.31 3.06 5.30
N ALA A 36 19.05 3.40 5.03
CA ALA A 36 17.94 3.09 5.94
C ALA A 36 16.96 2.13 5.26
N LEU A 37 16.60 1.05 5.98
CA LEU A 37 15.67 0.02 5.52
C LEU A 37 14.27 0.29 6.07
N PHE A 38 13.24 -0.18 5.36
CA PHE A 38 11.83 -0.14 5.77
C PHE A 38 11.32 1.26 6.15
N THR A 39 11.81 2.30 5.45
CA THR A 39 11.28 3.66 5.62
C THR A 39 9.85 3.75 5.09
N ALA A 40 9.00 4.51 5.78
CA ALA A 40 7.61 4.69 5.36
C ALA A 40 7.53 5.38 3.99
N GLU A 41 6.50 5.05 3.22
CA GLU A 41 6.29 5.47 1.83
C GLU A 41 6.38 6.99 1.59
N ASP A 42 5.91 7.79 2.54
CA ASP A 42 5.89 9.24 2.45
C ASP A 42 7.26 9.91 2.73
N GLN A 43 8.25 9.15 3.24
CA GLN A 43 9.53 9.72 3.66
C GLN A 43 10.51 9.95 2.51
N PRO A 44 10.71 9.02 1.54
CA PRO A 44 11.76 9.17 0.54
C PRO A 44 11.67 10.49 -0.24
N VAL A 45 10.53 10.81 -0.84
CA VAL A 45 10.36 12.05 -1.60
C VAL A 45 10.44 13.29 -0.69
N ASN A 46 9.87 13.22 0.53
CA ASN A 46 10.00 14.30 1.50
C ASN A 46 11.45 14.61 1.88
N PHE A 47 12.32 13.62 1.93
CA PHE A 47 13.75 13.79 2.22
C PHE A 47 14.51 14.23 0.97
N ALA A 48 14.16 13.68 -0.21
CA ALA A 48 14.78 14.04 -1.49
C ALA A 48 14.58 15.52 -1.83
N ILE A 49 13.39 16.06 -1.63
CA ILE A 49 13.07 17.48 -1.83
C ILE A 49 13.99 18.39 -0.98
N ARG A 50 14.44 17.90 0.17
CA ARG A 50 15.37 18.62 1.07
C ARG A 50 16.84 18.37 0.75
N GLY A 51 17.15 17.61 -0.31
CA GLY A 51 18.51 17.23 -0.66
C GLY A 51 19.16 16.26 0.34
N ALA A 52 18.36 15.51 1.11
CA ALA A 52 18.87 14.59 2.12
C ALA A 52 19.12 13.17 1.61
N LEU A 53 18.67 12.86 0.39
CA LEU A 53 18.84 11.54 -0.22
C LEU A 53 19.67 11.59 -1.49
N GLN A 54 20.37 10.50 -1.72
CA GLN A 54 21.06 10.22 -2.96
C GLN A 54 20.06 9.70 -4.01
N ASP A 55 20.09 10.27 -5.21
CA ASP A 55 19.39 9.71 -6.36
C ASP A 55 20.03 8.36 -6.74
N LEU A 56 19.22 7.30 -6.73
CA LEU A 56 19.67 5.94 -7.00
C LEU A 56 19.82 5.64 -8.49
N SER A 57 19.16 6.41 -9.35
CA SER A 57 19.22 6.21 -10.82
C SER A 57 20.57 6.50 -11.45
N VAL A 58 21.47 7.13 -10.71
CA VAL A 58 22.82 7.43 -11.20
C VAL A 58 23.78 6.24 -11.12
N PHE A 59 23.43 5.17 -10.41
CA PHE A 59 24.29 4.01 -10.23
C PHE A 59 24.16 3.00 -11.37
N GLU A 60 25.25 2.36 -11.70
CA GLU A 60 25.25 1.21 -12.61
C GLU A 60 24.37 0.09 -12.03
N GLY A 61 23.60 -0.60 -12.87
CA GLY A 61 22.67 -1.66 -12.43
C GLY A 61 21.28 -1.16 -11.98
N TRP A 62 21.04 0.15 -11.92
CA TRP A 62 19.75 0.70 -11.49
C TRP A 62 18.55 0.12 -12.27
N GLU A 63 18.63 0.03 -13.60
CA GLU A 63 17.54 -0.47 -14.42
C GLU A 63 17.22 -1.95 -14.14
N GLU A 64 18.22 -2.75 -13.76
CA GLU A 64 18.01 -4.12 -13.32
C GLU A 64 17.27 -4.15 -11.97
N VAL A 65 17.70 -3.34 -11.01
CA VAL A 65 17.02 -3.22 -9.70
C VAL A 65 15.59 -2.77 -9.88
N LYS A 66 15.36 -1.72 -10.67
CA LYS A 66 14.02 -1.19 -10.98
C LYS A 66 13.10 -2.26 -11.60
N GLY A 67 13.65 -3.08 -12.50
CA GLY A 67 12.92 -4.15 -13.19
C GLY A 67 12.42 -5.29 -12.29
N ARG A 68 12.83 -5.34 -11.02
CA ARG A 68 12.35 -6.32 -10.02
C ARG A 68 10.96 -6.00 -9.48
N PHE A 69 10.42 -4.81 -9.79
CA PHE A 69 9.19 -4.27 -9.21
C PHE A 69 8.20 -3.85 -10.29
N TYR A 70 6.91 -3.87 -9.98
CA TYR A 70 5.91 -3.21 -10.80
C TYR A 70 6.03 -1.68 -10.66
N ASP A 71 5.62 -0.95 -11.70
CA ASP A 71 5.61 0.52 -11.69
C ASP A 71 4.81 1.08 -10.51
N SER A 72 3.74 0.40 -10.10
CA SER A 72 2.93 0.78 -8.94
C SER A 72 3.72 0.86 -7.63
N ALA A 73 4.72 0.00 -7.46
CA ALA A 73 5.60 0.02 -6.28
C ALA A 73 6.69 1.10 -6.39
N MET A 74 7.10 1.44 -7.62
CA MET A 74 8.15 2.43 -7.86
C MET A 74 7.64 3.87 -7.81
N THR A 75 6.43 4.12 -8.31
CA THR A 75 5.84 5.47 -8.44
C THR A 75 5.98 6.36 -7.20
N PRO A 76 5.74 5.91 -5.96
CA PRO A 76 5.83 6.78 -4.78
C PRO A 76 7.24 7.28 -4.47
N PHE A 77 8.27 6.69 -5.08
CA PHE A 77 9.68 6.99 -4.80
C PHE A 77 10.37 7.77 -5.91
N ALA A 78 9.61 8.13 -6.96
CA ALA A 78 10.07 8.97 -8.06
C ALA A 78 9.81 10.45 -7.78
N TYR A 79 10.80 11.31 -8.04
CA TYR A 79 10.66 12.74 -7.90
C TYR A 79 11.65 13.49 -8.79
N ASP A 80 11.18 14.50 -9.56
CA ASP A 80 12.00 15.41 -10.40
C ASP A 80 13.01 14.64 -11.30
N GLY A 81 12.58 13.51 -11.88
CA GLY A 81 13.39 12.66 -12.75
C GLY A 81 14.36 11.72 -12.05
N GLY A 82 14.49 11.78 -10.73
CA GLY A 82 15.30 10.88 -9.91
C GLY A 82 14.48 9.83 -9.17
N TRP A 83 15.18 8.86 -8.59
CA TRP A 83 14.59 7.75 -7.80
C TRP A 83 15.24 7.68 -6.43
N TYR A 84 14.44 7.75 -5.37
CA TYR A 84 14.92 7.96 -4.00
C TYR A 84 14.56 6.84 -3.04
N GLY A 85 14.07 5.72 -3.55
CA GLY A 85 13.79 4.53 -2.76
C GLY A 85 13.69 3.29 -3.62
N VAL A 86 14.11 2.16 -3.04
CA VAL A 86 13.87 0.81 -3.58
C VAL A 86 12.80 0.16 -2.73
N PRO A 87 11.67 -0.28 -3.31
CA PRO A 87 10.58 -0.88 -2.56
C PRO A 87 11.02 -2.09 -1.73
N GLU A 88 10.49 -2.21 -0.52
CA GLU A 88 10.75 -3.32 0.40
C GLU A 88 9.53 -4.21 0.58
N THR A 89 8.49 -3.63 1.14
CA THR A 89 7.21 -4.29 1.35
C THR A 89 6.13 -3.60 0.55
N GLN A 90 5.16 -4.37 0.08
CA GLN A 90 3.95 -3.87 -0.56
C GLN A 90 2.74 -4.59 0.03
N LEU A 91 1.85 -3.83 0.66
CA LEU A 91 0.66 -4.34 1.32
C LEU A 91 -0.58 -3.75 0.66
N PHE A 92 -1.48 -4.61 0.19
CA PHE A 92 -2.71 -4.24 -0.51
C PHE A 92 -3.89 -5.06 -0.02
N ASN A 93 -5.10 -4.59 -0.32
CA ASN A 93 -6.32 -5.20 0.16
C ASN A 93 -6.77 -6.36 -0.74
N MET A 94 -7.29 -7.40 -0.08
CA MET A 94 -7.97 -8.55 -0.68
C MET A 94 -9.35 -8.73 -0.04
N LEU A 95 -10.23 -9.46 -0.68
CA LEU A 95 -11.53 -9.84 -0.14
C LEU A 95 -11.41 -11.18 0.60
N PHE A 96 -11.71 -11.17 1.88
CA PHE A 96 -11.82 -12.36 2.73
C PHE A 96 -13.29 -12.72 2.91
N TYR A 97 -13.65 -13.99 2.80
CA TYR A 97 -15.02 -14.45 3.01
C TYR A 97 -15.07 -15.83 3.64
N ARG A 98 -16.15 -16.12 4.35
CA ARG A 98 -16.42 -17.40 4.99
C ARG A 98 -17.08 -18.34 3.96
N THR A 99 -16.32 -19.29 3.44
CA THR A 99 -16.80 -20.27 2.45
C THR A 99 -17.94 -21.12 2.98
N ASP A 100 -17.87 -21.57 4.23
CA ASP A 100 -18.91 -22.35 4.87
C ASP A 100 -20.25 -21.58 4.99
N VAL A 101 -20.20 -20.30 5.34
CA VAL A 101 -21.40 -19.45 5.44
C VAL A 101 -21.96 -19.10 4.06
N PHE A 102 -21.09 -18.82 3.10
CA PHE A 102 -21.50 -18.50 1.73
C PHE A 102 -22.21 -19.70 1.07
N GLU A 103 -21.70 -20.92 1.29
CA GLU A 103 -22.34 -22.15 0.85
C GLU A 103 -23.74 -22.33 1.51
N GLU A 104 -23.86 -22.10 2.83
CA GLU A 104 -25.14 -22.17 3.55
C GLU A 104 -26.16 -21.15 3.04
N LEU A 105 -25.71 -19.94 2.69
CA LEU A 105 -26.56 -18.88 2.16
C LEU A 105 -26.84 -19.01 0.64
N GLY A 106 -26.15 -19.90 -0.05
CA GLY A 106 -26.26 -20.08 -1.50
C GLY A 106 -25.78 -18.84 -2.29
N ILE A 107 -24.72 -18.17 -1.81
CA ILE A 107 -24.11 -17.01 -2.47
C ILE A 107 -22.64 -17.32 -2.79
N GLU A 108 -22.08 -16.60 -3.76
CA GLU A 108 -20.69 -16.72 -4.21
C GLU A 108 -19.89 -15.44 -3.86
N ALA A 109 -18.55 -15.59 -3.82
CA ALA A 109 -17.68 -14.44 -3.64
C ALA A 109 -17.82 -13.46 -4.81
N PRO A 110 -18.06 -12.16 -4.56
CA PRO A 110 -18.32 -11.20 -5.61
C PRO A 110 -17.04 -10.84 -6.39
N SER A 111 -17.10 -10.91 -7.71
CA SER A 111 -16.05 -10.47 -8.63
C SER A 111 -16.21 -9.01 -9.05
N THR A 112 -17.42 -8.46 -8.92
CA THR A 112 -17.76 -7.08 -9.27
C THR A 112 -18.46 -6.37 -8.13
N TRP A 113 -18.45 -5.03 -8.15
CA TRP A 113 -19.19 -4.24 -7.15
C TRP A 113 -20.71 -4.47 -7.24
N GLU A 114 -21.25 -4.70 -8.44
CA GLU A 114 -22.66 -5.04 -8.58
C GLU A 114 -23.00 -6.34 -7.83
N GLU A 115 -22.21 -7.39 -8.01
CA GLU A 115 -22.37 -8.65 -7.27
C GLU A 115 -22.20 -8.43 -5.75
N PHE A 116 -21.22 -7.62 -5.35
CA PHE A 116 -21.00 -7.25 -3.95
C PHE A 116 -22.26 -6.63 -3.33
N TYR A 117 -22.86 -5.63 -3.98
CA TYR A 117 -24.07 -4.99 -3.47
C TYR A 117 -25.28 -5.92 -3.49
N ASN A 118 -25.37 -6.83 -4.47
CA ASN A 118 -26.47 -7.79 -4.58
C ASN A 118 -26.50 -8.80 -3.43
N ILE A 119 -25.36 -9.20 -2.88
CA ILE A 119 -25.29 -10.16 -1.76
C ILE A 119 -25.44 -9.50 -0.37
N LEU A 120 -25.20 -8.20 -0.22
CA LEU A 120 -25.31 -7.51 1.08
C LEU A 120 -26.68 -7.73 1.76
N PRO A 121 -27.83 -7.59 1.09
CA PRO A 121 -29.13 -7.83 1.73
C PRO A 121 -29.32 -9.27 2.18
N VAL A 122 -28.70 -10.26 1.50
CA VAL A 122 -28.77 -11.68 1.91
C VAL A 122 -28.03 -11.86 3.23
N ILE A 123 -26.81 -11.33 3.32
CA ILE A 123 -25.97 -11.40 4.51
C ILE A 123 -26.66 -10.69 5.68
N GLN A 124 -27.15 -9.47 5.49
CA GLN A 124 -27.77 -8.65 6.55
C GLN A 124 -29.08 -9.24 7.07
N ARG A 125 -29.92 -9.86 6.22
CA ARG A 125 -31.16 -10.53 6.67
C ARG A 125 -30.88 -11.73 7.59
N ASN A 126 -29.70 -12.29 7.54
CA ASN A 126 -29.25 -13.36 8.43
C ASN A 126 -28.51 -12.84 9.68
N ASN A 127 -28.59 -11.54 9.96
CA ASN A 127 -27.90 -10.86 11.08
C ASN A 127 -26.36 -11.04 11.03
N LEU A 128 -25.80 -11.18 9.83
CA LEU A 128 -24.37 -11.27 9.58
C LEU A 128 -23.87 -9.94 9.06
N GLN A 129 -22.55 -9.73 9.17
CA GLN A 129 -21.95 -8.44 8.86
C GLN A 129 -20.89 -8.54 7.77
N VAL A 130 -20.72 -7.41 7.09
CA VAL A 130 -19.64 -7.13 6.15
C VAL A 130 -18.88 -5.91 6.65
N THR A 131 -17.56 -5.93 6.51
CA THR A 131 -16.70 -4.83 6.91
C THR A 131 -15.65 -4.51 5.83
N THR A 132 -15.03 -3.35 5.91
CA THR A 132 -13.97 -2.97 4.96
C THR A 132 -12.95 -2.06 5.61
N GLN A 133 -11.76 -2.02 5.03
CA GLN A 133 -10.77 -0.98 5.23
C GLN A 133 -11.08 0.25 4.35
N ASP A 134 -10.18 1.22 4.30
CA ASP A 134 -10.30 2.36 3.38
C ASP A 134 -10.37 1.88 1.93
N LEU A 135 -11.48 2.21 1.26
CA LEU A 135 -11.72 1.87 -0.15
C LEU A 135 -11.64 3.07 -1.08
N PHE A 136 -11.46 4.29 -0.55
CA PHE A 136 -11.47 5.47 -1.39
C PHE A 136 -10.45 5.40 -2.55
N PRO A 137 -9.17 5.02 -2.32
CA PRO A 137 -8.21 4.90 -3.42
C PRO A 137 -8.64 3.90 -4.50
N THR A 138 -9.15 2.74 -4.08
CA THR A 138 -9.65 1.69 -4.98
C THR A 138 -10.79 2.19 -5.85
N LEU A 139 -11.80 2.79 -5.24
CA LEU A 139 -12.97 3.31 -5.96
C LEU A 139 -12.61 4.49 -6.85
N LEU A 140 -11.66 5.34 -6.42
CA LEU A 140 -11.14 6.43 -7.25
C LEU A 140 -10.51 5.90 -8.53
N PHE A 141 -9.59 4.95 -8.41
CA PHE A 141 -8.88 4.38 -9.56
C PHE A 141 -9.80 3.62 -10.50
N GLN A 142 -10.73 2.83 -9.98
CA GLN A 142 -11.70 2.08 -10.78
C GLN A 142 -12.77 2.97 -11.44
N ASN A 143 -12.94 4.22 -10.96
CA ASN A 143 -13.74 5.26 -11.64
C ASN A 143 -12.92 6.05 -12.67
N GLY A 144 -11.64 5.69 -12.90
CA GLY A 144 -10.75 6.41 -13.81
C GLY A 144 -10.21 7.72 -13.25
N GLY A 145 -10.32 7.95 -11.94
CA GLY A 145 -9.81 9.14 -11.27
C GLY A 145 -8.35 8.99 -10.83
N GLU A 146 -7.72 10.14 -10.58
CA GLU A 146 -6.33 10.25 -10.11
C GLU A 146 -6.26 11.20 -8.91
N TYR A 147 -5.17 11.10 -8.12
CA TYR A 147 -4.95 11.97 -6.96
C TYR A 147 -4.52 13.38 -7.34
N TYR A 148 -3.70 13.48 -8.39
CA TYR A 148 -3.07 14.72 -8.83
C TYR A 148 -3.12 14.85 -10.34
N ASN A 149 -2.97 16.06 -10.83
CA ASN A 149 -2.80 16.32 -12.27
C ASN A 149 -1.42 15.82 -12.77
N ASP A 150 -1.26 15.71 -14.09
CA ASP A 150 -0.04 15.19 -14.74
C ASP A 150 1.24 15.93 -14.34
N SER A 151 1.15 17.24 -14.08
CA SER A 151 2.30 18.05 -13.62
C SER A 151 2.56 17.93 -12.11
N HIS A 152 1.76 17.18 -11.38
CA HIS A 152 1.87 16.99 -9.93
C HIS A 152 1.86 18.31 -9.12
N THR A 153 1.09 19.29 -9.60
CA THR A 153 1.00 20.63 -9.01
C THR A 153 -0.33 20.91 -8.34
N LYS A 154 -1.35 20.08 -8.59
CA LYS A 154 -2.70 20.22 -8.05
C LYS A 154 -3.31 18.87 -7.71
N ALA A 155 -4.12 18.85 -6.69
CA ALA A 155 -4.97 17.71 -6.36
C ALA A 155 -6.21 17.65 -7.29
N LEU A 156 -6.77 16.45 -7.45
CA LEU A 156 -7.96 16.18 -8.26
C LEU A 156 -9.09 15.54 -7.43
N LEU A 157 -9.11 15.80 -6.12
CA LEU A 157 -10.11 15.18 -5.22
C LEU A 157 -11.49 15.84 -5.30
N ASP A 158 -11.65 16.93 -6.06
CA ASP A 158 -12.93 17.57 -6.40
C ASP A 158 -13.47 17.17 -7.78
N SER A 159 -12.78 16.27 -8.48
CA SER A 159 -13.22 15.72 -9.76
C SER A 159 -14.51 14.91 -9.62
N PRO A 160 -15.29 14.74 -10.71
CA PRO A 160 -16.49 13.89 -10.71
C PRO A 160 -16.20 12.45 -10.27
N GLU A 161 -15.05 11.89 -10.67
CA GLU A 161 -14.58 10.55 -10.34
C GLU A 161 -14.32 10.42 -8.83
N ALA A 162 -13.67 11.42 -8.23
CA ALA A 162 -13.38 11.45 -6.79
C ALA A 162 -14.66 11.66 -5.97
N VAL A 163 -15.58 12.50 -6.44
CA VAL A 163 -16.89 12.68 -5.78
C VAL A 163 -17.69 11.39 -5.82
N SER A 164 -17.75 10.69 -6.97
CA SER A 164 -18.40 9.40 -7.11
C SER A 164 -17.77 8.34 -6.20
N ALA A 165 -16.43 8.26 -6.16
CA ALA A 165 -15.71 7.33 -5.32
C ALA A 165 -15.99 7.55 -3.82
N MET A 166 -15.93 8.81 -3.36
CA MET A 166 -16.20 9.15 -1.96
C MET A 166 -17.67 8.90 -1.60
N GLN A 167 -18.61 9.19 -2.51
CA GLN A 167 -20.03 8.89 -2.29
C GLN A 167 -20.23 7.39 -2.11
N THR A 168 -19.73 6.58 -3.04
CA THR A 168 -19.83 5.12 -2.96
C THR A 168 -19.20 4.56 -1.68
N TYR A 169 -18.03 5.10 -1.31
CA TYR A 169 -17.34 4.69 -0.08
C TYR A 169 -18.12 5.04 1.18
N THR A 170 -18.63 6.25 1.28
CA THR A 170 -19.38 6.69 2.46
C THR A 170 -20.78 6.08 2.56
N ASP A 171 -21.39 5.72 1.42
CA ASP A 171 -22.69 5.03 1.40
C ASP A 171 -22.63 3.66 2.08
N LEU A 172 -21.49 2.96 2.08
CA LEU A 172 -21.31 1.72 2.83
C LEU A 172 -21.66 1.91 4.33
N TYR A 173 -21.33 3.06 4.88
CA TYR A 173 -21.55 3.39 6.30
C TYR A 173 -22.89 4.05 6.54
N THR A 174 -23.30 4.97 5.68
CA THR A 174 -24.51 5.79 5.87
C THR A 174 -25.79 5.11 5.38
N GLN A 175 -25.70 4.23 4.39
CA GLN A 175 -26.86 3.55 3.81
C GLN A 175 -26.85 2.03 4.08
N TYR A 176 -25.69 1.38 3.99
CA TYR A 176 -25.57 -0.08 4.18
C TYR A 176 -25.22 -0.48 5.61
N GLY A 177 -24.98 0.49 6.50
CA GLY A 177 -24.83 0.25 7.93
C GLY A 177 -23.51 -0.44 8.33
N PHE A 178 -22.44 -0.27 7.54
CA PHE A 178 -21.11 -0.76 7.90
C PHE A 178 -20.62 -0.03 9.16
N GLU A 179 -19.90 -0.77 10.01
CA GLU A 179 -19.27 -0.18 11.18
C GLU A 179 -17.93 0.47 10.81
N VAL A 180 -17.71 1.71 11.29
CA VAL A 180 -16.45 2.43 11.02
C VAL A 180 -15.25 1.80 11.70
N LYS A 181 -15.46 1.11 12.82
CA LYS A 181 -14.40 0.40 13.55
C LYS A 181 -14.87 -1.01 13.87
N THR A 182 -14.14 -1.98 13.39
CA THR A 182 -14.45 -3.39 13.61
C THR A 182 -13.19 -4.15 13.95
N ASP A 183 -13.27 -5.00 14.98
CA ASP A 183 -12.28 -6.05 15.19
C ASP A 183 -12.57 -7.19 14.21
N PHE A 184 -12.00 -7.07 13.01
CA PHE A 184 -12.18 -8.07 11.96
C PHE A 184 -11.78 -9.46 12.44
N TYR A 185 -10.58 -9.60 13.00
CA TYR A 185 -10.04 -10.90 13.34
C TYR A 185 -10.96 -11.69 14.29
N SER A 186 -11.37 -11.09 15.41
CA SER A 186 -12.23 -11.78 16.39
C SER A 186 -13.62 -12.08 15.84
N ARG A 187 -14.21 -11.14 15.09
CA ARG A 187 -15.57 -11.28 14.56
C ARG A 187 -15.67 -12.17 13.32
N PHE A 188 -14.60 -12.26 12.53
CA PHE A 188 -14.50 -13.20 11.42
C PHE A 188 -14.36 -14.64 11.92
N ARG A 189 -13.55 -14.84 12.97
CA ARG A 189 -13.42 -16.14 13.65
C ARG A 189 -14.75 -16.62 14.23
N SER A 190 -15.50 -15.74 14.87
CA SER A 190 -16.82 -16.09 15.45
C SER A 190 -17.90 -16.33 14.40
N GLY A 191 -17.70 -15.92 13.15
CA GLY A 191 -18.69 -15.98 12.08
C GLY A 191 -19.70 -14.84 12.10
N GLU A 192 -19.48 -13.79 12.87
CA GLU A 192 -20.32 -12.59 12.89
C GLU A 192 -20.05 -11.70 11.64
N VAL A 193 -18.78 -11.51 11.30
CA VAL A 193 -18.33 -10.92 10.04
C VAL A 193 -18.03 -12.06 9.07
N VAL A 194 -18.73 -12.11 7.96
CA VAL A 194 -18.62 -13.22 7.00
C VAL A 194 -17.93 -12.82 5.69
N MET A 195 -17.76 -11.53 5.46
CA MET A 195 -17.03 -10.97 4.33
C MET A 195 -16.36 -9.67 4.75
N SER A 196 -15.13 -9.46 4.29
CA SER A 196 -14.39 -8.23 4.58
C SER A 196 -13.29 -7.96 3.56
N ILE A 197 -13.07 -6.69 3.24
CA ILE A 197 -11.89 -6.24 2.49
C ILE A 197 -10.82 -5.85 3.50
N GLN A 198 -9.69 -6.57 3.49
CA GLN A 198 -8.60 -6.45 4.46
C GLN A 198 -7.24 -6.55 3.78
N PRO A 199 -6.16 -6.03 4.39
CA PRO A 199 -4.81 -6.27 3.91
C PRO A 199 -4.50 -7.77 3.84
N TYR A 200 -3.86 -8.22 2.75
CA TYR A 200 -3.66 -9.65 2.49
C TYR A 200 -2.82 -10.37 3.56
N ASN A 201 -2.02 -9.66 4.35
CA ASN A 201 -1.30 -10.26 5.47
C ASN A 201 -2.21 -10.78 6.61
N MET A 202 -3.50 -10.40 6.63
CA MET A 202 -4.48 -11.02 7.52
C MET A 202 -4.64 -12.52 7.27
N TYR A 203 -4.36 -12.99 6.05
CA TYR A 203 -4.25 -14.41 5.73
C TYR A 203 -3.30 -15.12 6.69
N ASN A 204 -2.10 -14.57 6.87
CA ASN A 204 -1.07 -15.16 7.73
C ASN A 204 -1.53 -15.23 9.20
N GLN A 205 -2.21 -14.19 9.67
CA GLN A 205 -2.75 -14.16 11.02
C GLN A 205 -3.86 -15.19 11.21
N LEU A 206 -4.77 -15.32 10.26
CA LEU A 206 -5.87 -16.29 10.31
C LEU A 206 -5.34 -17.72 10.29
N VAL A 207 -4.39 -18.04 9.38
CA VAL A 207 -3.77 -19.38 9.31
C VAL A 207 -3.04 -19.72 10.61
N ALA A 208 -2.28 -18.78 11.18
CA ALA A 208 -1.45 -19.04 12.36
C ALA A 208 -2.25 -19.09 13.66
N ALA A 209 -3.30 -18.29 13.81
CA ALA A 209 -3.94 -18.06 15.10
C ALA A 209 -5.47 -18.33 15.14
N ALA A 210 -6.06 -18.82 14.03
CA ALA A 210 -7.47 -19.20 13.97
C ALA A 210 -7.69 -20.63 13.40
N PRO A 211 -7.05 -21.66 13.99
CA PRO A 211 -7.13 -23.04 13.45
C PRO A 211 -8.53 -23.62 13.43
N GLU A 212 -9.45 -23.11 14.25
CA GLU A 212 -10.84 -23.58 14.34
C GLU A 212 -11.68 -23.23 13.09
N ILE A 213 -11.25 -22.24 12.30
CA ILE A 213 -11.91 -21.87 11.04
C ILE A 213 -11.07 -22.25 9.81
N ASN A 214 -10.00 -23.00 9.98
CA ASN A 214 -9.17 -23.43 8.86
C ASN A 214 -9.98 -24.24 7.85
N GLY A 215 -9.84 -23.90 6.55
CA GLY A 215 -10.60 -24.49 5.45
C GLY A 215 -12.07 -24.04 5.37
N ARG A 216 -12.48 -23.04 6.17
CA ARG A 216 -13.83 -22.45 6.15
C ARG A 216 -13.87 -21.01 5.66
N TRP A 217 -12.80 -20.53 5.08
CA TRP A 217 -12.69 -19.19 4.53
C TRP A 217 -11.66 -19.18 3.40
N ASP A 218 -11.75 -18.17 2.57
CA ASP A 218 -10.80 -17.95 1.49
C ASP A 218 -10.51 -16.45 1.28
N MET A 219 -9.50 -16.17 0.46
CA MET A 219 -9.04 -14.84 0.10
C MET A 219 -8.97 -14.74 -1.44
N VAL A 220 -9.72 -13.79 -1.99
CA VAL A 220 -9.80 -13.53 -3.44
C VAL A 220 -9.50 -12.05 -3.73
N PRO A 221 -9.19 -11.67 -4.99
CA PRO A 221 -9.09 -10.27 -5.36
C PRO A 221 -10.33 -9.47 -4.98
N ILE A 222 -10.16 -8.18 -4.70
CA ILE A 222 -11.28 -7.27 -4.42
C ILE A 222 -12.23 -7.19 -5.63
N PRO A 223 -13.51 -6.87 -5.41
CA PRO A 223 -14.44 -6.61 -6.51
C PRO A 223 -13.94 -5.52 -7.44
N GLY A 224 -14.16 -5.68 -8.73
CA GLY A 224 -13.78 -4.73 -9.74
C GLY A 224 -14.96 -4.08 -10.44
N THR A 225 -14.66 -3.11 -11.29
CA THR A 225 -15.62 -2.41 -12.15
C THR A 225 -15.54 -3.01 -13.56
N PRO A 226 -16.65 -3.52 -14.13
CA PRO A 226 -16.66 -4.05 -15.49
C PRO A 226 -16.38 -2.96 -16.53
N GLY A 227 -15.42 -3.21 -17.43
CA GLY A 227 -15.15 -2.40 -18.60
C GLY A 227 -16.09 -2.71 -19.78
N GLU A 228 -16.15 -1.83 -20.76
CA GLU A 228 -16.95 -2.01 -21.97
C GLU A 228 -16.51 -3.22 -22.83
N ASP A 229 -15.25 -3.61 -22.72
CA ASP A 229 -14.63 -4.75 -23.40
C ASP A 229 -14.85 -6.10 -22.69
N GLY A 230 -15.55 -6.08 -21.54
CA GLY A 230 -15.79 -7.24 -20.69
C GLY A 230 -14.64 -7.57 -19.73
N SER A 231 -13.59 -6.78 -19.69
CA SER A 231 -12.56 -6.86 -18.64
C SER A 231 -13.11 -6.37 -17.30
N ILE A 232 -12.48 -6.76 -16.22
CA ILE A 232 -12.83 -6.26 -14.88
C ILE A 232 -11.65 -5.45 -14.35
N ASP A 233 -11.81 -4.13 -14.23
CA ASP A 233 -10.83 -3.25 -13.61
C ASP A 233 -10.80 -3.48 -12.09
N ARG A 234 -9.69 -4.00 -11.58
CA ARG A 234 -9.42 -4.20 -10.16
C ARG A 234 -8.33 -3.28 -9.62
N SER A 235 -8.13 -2.14 -10.28
CA SER A 235 -7.16 -1.14 -9.83
C SER A 235 -7.35 -0.81 -8.35
N ALA A 236 -6.25 -0.83 -7.60
CA ALA A 236 -6.25 -0.55 -6.16
C ALA A 236 -4.93 0.10 -5.77
N SER A 237 -4.89 0.70 -4.60
CA SER A 237 -3.64 1.19 -4.00
C SER A 237 -2.98 0.13 -3.12
N SER A 238 -1.73 0.38 -2.80
CA SER A 238 -0.98 -0.36 -1.79
C SER A 238 -0.31 0.61 -0.81
N THR A 239 0.15 0.08 0.31
CA THR A 239 1.06 0.76 1.22
C THR A 239 2.44 0.15 1.10
N LEU A 240 3.47 0.97 1.04
CA LEU A 240 4.83 0.56 0.78
C LEU A 240 5.79 0.98 1.90
N THR A 241 6.89 0.25 2.00
CA THR A 241 8.10 0.71 2.64
C THR A 241 9.26 0.65 1.65
N ALA A 242 10.31 1.43 1.88
CA ALA A 242 11.45 1.48 0.98
C ALA A 242 12.79 1.46 1.72
N THR A 243 13.80 0.97 1.02
CA THR A 243 15.21 1.22 1.32
C THR A 243 15.64 2.52 0.67
N ILE A 244 16.31 3.39 1.42
CA ILE A 244 16.83 4.68 0.96
C ILE A 244 18.32 4.82 1.25
N MET A 245 19.01 5.62 0.44
CA MET A 245 20.40 6.03 0.68
C MET A 245 20.43 7.49 1.08
N LEU A 246 21.05 7.80 2.23
CA LEU A 246 21.25 9.17 2.66
C LEU A 246 22.32 9.85 1.78
N ASP A 247 22.13 11.14 1.45
CA ASP A 247 23.14 11.90 0.70
C ASP A 247 24.46 12.02 1.47
N SER A 248 24.39 11.97 2.80
CA SER A 248 25.54 11.95 3.72
C SER A 248 26.27 10.60 3.81
N ALA A 249 25.86 9.57 3.04
CA ALA A 249 26.52 8.28 3.03
C ALA A 249 28.02 8.42 2.73
N LYS A 250 28.85 7.78 3.56
CA LYS A 250 30.32 7.93 3.50
C LYS A 250 30.91 7.28 2.28
N ASP A 251 30.37 6.12 1.90
CA ASP A 251 30.72 5.39 0.69
C ASP A 251 29.42 5.03 -0.07
N LYS A 252 29.10 5.88 -1.03
CA LYS A 252 27.87 5.73 -1.82
C LYS A 252 27.90 4.50 -2.72
N GLN A 253 29.09 4.09 -3.20
CA GLN A 253 29.22 2.90 -4.04
C GLN A 253 29.00 1.62 -3.20
N ALA A 254 29.64 1.52 -2.04
CA ALA A 254 29.43 0.39 -1.13
C ALA A 254 27.98 0.32 -0.63
N SER A 255 27.35 1.48 -0.39
CA SER A 255 25.94 1.57 -0.03
C SER A 255 25.01 1.09 -1.15
N TRP A 256 25.35 1.41 -2.40
CA TRP A 256 24.61 0.95 -3.57
C TRP A 256 24.73 -0.58 -3.75
N GLU A 257 25.95 -1.13 -3.65
CA GLU A 257 26.17 -2.58 -3.72
C GLU A 257 25.34 -3.33 -2.66
N PHE A 258 25.21 -2.74 -1.46
CA PHE A 258 24.34 -3.31 -0.43
C PHE A 258 22.86 -3.24 -0.82
N ILE A 259 22.37 -2.12 -1.34
CA ILE A 259 20.97 -1.95 -1.77
C ILE A 259 20.64 -2.91 -2.92
N GLU A 260 21.51 -3.01 -3.91
CA GLU A 260 21.37 -3.93 -5.05
C GLU A 260 21.27 -5.38 -4.57
N TRP A 261 22.23 -5.82 -3.74
CA TRP A 261 22.21 -7.15 -3.13
C TRP A 261 20.95 -7.38 -2.28
N TRP A 262 20.62 -6.42 -1.40
CA TRP A 262 19.46 -6.53 -0.49
C TRP A 262 18.13 -6.65 -1.23
N SER A 263 18.01 -6.03 -2.41
CA SER A 263 16.78 -6.06 -3.23
C SER A 263 16.66 -7.30 -4.13
N ARG A 264 17.63 -8.21 -4.15
CA ARG A 264 17.58 -9.45 -4.94
C ARG A 264 16.49 -10.38 -4.43
N ASP A 265 15.80 -11.07 -5.34
CA ASP A 265 14.71 -11.99 -4.99
C ASP A 265 15.18 -13.14 -4.09
N ASP A 266 16.35 -13.74 -4.36
CA ASP A 266 16.90 -14.82 -3.55
C ASP A 266 17.26 -14.38 -2.13
N VAL A 267 17.73 -13.14 -1.97
CA VAL A 267 18.06 -12.54 -0.68
C VAL A 267 16.79 -12.23 0.11
N LYS A 268 15.80 -11.58 -0.53
CA LYS A 268 14.51 -11.25 0.08
C LYS A 268 13.70 -12.51 0.44
N ALA A 269 13.70 -13.53 -0.42
CA ALA A 269 13.05 -14.81 -0.14
C ALA A 269 13.68 -15.50 1.07
N ARG A 270 15.02 -15.56 1.14
CA ARG A 270 15.73 -16.09 2.30
C ARG A 270 15.42 -15.31 3.58
N TYR A 271 15.39 -13.97 3.49
CA TYR A 271 14.99 -13.12 4.62
C TYR A 271 13.57 -13.42 5.09
N GLY A 272 12.61 -13.51 4.18
CA GLY A 272 11.22 -13.82 4.49
C GLY A 272 11.04 -15.18 5.14
N ILE A 273 11.72 -16.22 4.61
CA ILE A 273 11.70 -17.57 5.19
C ILE A 273 12.32 -17.59 6.60
N GLN A 274 13.42 -16.88 6.82
CA GLN A 274 14.07 -16.81 8.13
C GLN A 274 13.22 -16.07 9.17
N ILE A 275 12.58 -14.97 8.80
CA ILE A 275 11.66 -14.24 9.69
C ILE A 275 10.47 -15.12 10.06
N GLU A 276 9.84 -15.80 9.08
CA GLU A 276 8.73 -16.70 9.35
C GLU A 276 9.17 -17.87 10.28
N ALA A 277 10.35 -18.42 10.06
CA ALA A 277 10.89 -19.48 10.92
C ALA A 277 11.17 -19.02 12.36
N LEU A 278 11.57 -17.77 12.57
CA LEU A 278 11.91 -17.22 13.87
C LEU A 278 10.68 -16.70 14.64
N LEU A 279 9.75 -16.05 13.95
CA LEU A 279 8.63 -15.32 14.55
C LEU A 279 7.26 -15.99 14.33
N GLY A 280 7.23 -17.07 13.55
CA GLY A 280 6.01 -17.80 13.19
C GLY A 280 5.31 -17.26 11.93
N GLY A 281 4.30 -18.01 11.46
CA GLY A 281 3.61 -17.74 10.18
C GLY A 281 2.94 -16.36 10.08
N SER A 282 2.54 -15.77 11.21
CA SER A 282 1.96 -14.41 11.24
C SER A 282 2.96 -13.33 10.82
N ALA A 283 4.26 -13.62 10.88
CA ALA A 283 5.33 -12.70 10.47
C ALA A 283 5.81 -12.93 9.03
N ARG A 284 5.05 -13.68 8.21
CA ARG A 284 5.38 -13.88 6.79
C ARG A 284 5.60 -12.55 6.10
N PHE A 285 6.73 -12.46 5.39
CA PHE A 285 7.14 -11.26 4.70
C PHE A 285 6.17 -10.89 3.57
N THR A 286 5.94 -9.59 3.37
CA THR A 286 5.05 -9.03 2.36
C THR A 286 5.88 -8.28 1.31
N PRO A 287 6.59 -8.98 0.40
CA PRO A 287 7.56 -8.37 -0.50
C PRO A 287 6.89 -7.47 -1.54
N ALA A 288 7.62 -6.42 -1.94
CA ALA A 288 7.31 -5.64 -3.14
C ALA A 288 7.88 -6.30 -4.41
N ASN A 289 8.89 -7.15 -4.28
CA ASN A 289 9.46 -7.89 -5.40
C ASN A 289 8.52 -8.99 -5.88
N VAL A 290 8.26 -9.05 -7.17
CA VAL A 290 7.40 -10.07 -7.79
C VAL A 290 8.00 -11.46 -7.65
N GLY A 291 9.30 -11.63 -7.96
CA GLY A 291 9.99 -12.92 -7.87
C GLY A 291 10.15 -13.41 -6.43
N THR A 292 10.25 -12.50 -5.47
CA THR A 292 10.25 -12.88 -4.06
C THR A 292 8.90 -13.46 -3.62
N LEU A 293 7.78 -12.85 -4.03
CA LEU A 293 6.45 -13.36 -3.71
C LEU A 293 6.28 -14.81 -4.21
N GLU A 294 6.77 -15.11 -5.41
CA GLU A 294 6.76 -16.44 -6.03
C GLU A 294 7.57 -17.49 -5.24
N SER A 295 8.62 -17.03 -4.53
CA SER A 295 9.51 -17.90 -3.75
C SER A 295 9.03 -18.16 -2.32
N LEU A 296 7.97 -17.49 -1.85
CA LEU A 296 7.39 -17.68 -0.53
C LEU A 296 6.37 -18.83 -0.52
N PRO A 297 6.15 -19.50 0.63
CA PRO A 297 5.31 -20.70 0.72
C PRO A 297 3.81 -20.36 0.73
N TRP A 298 3.33 -19.77 -0.37
CA TRP A 298 1.90 -19.56 -0.61
C TRP A 298 1.28 -20.81 -1.23
N PRO A 299 0.05 -21.19 -0.89
CA PRO A 299 -0.72 -22.15 -1.68
C PRO A 299 -0.95 -21.61 -3.10
N GLU A 300 -1.04 -22.47 -4.09
CA GLU A 300 -1.05 -22.11 -5.52
C GLU A 300 -2.18 -21.12 -5.88
N GLU A 301 -3.38 -21.36 -5.37
CA GLU A 301 -4.53 -20.50 -5.63
C GLU A 301 -4.35 -19.10 -5.03
N GLN A 302 -3.94 -19.01 -3.75
CA GLN A 302 -3.69 -17.74 -3.08
C GLN A 302 -2.53 -16.99 -3.73
N PHE A 303 -1.48 -17.70 -4.17
CA PHE A 303 -0.39 -17.09 -4.91
C PHE A 303 -0.88 -16.45 -6.22
N THR A 304 -1.71 -17.18 -6.99
CA THR A 304 -2.30 -16.66 -8.24
C THR A 304 -3.13 -15.42 -7.97
N ASN A 305 -4.02 -15.46 -6.98
CA ASN A 305 -4.86 -14.33 -6.58
C ASN A 305 -4.04 -13.11 -6.14
N LEU A 306 -2.95 -13.32 -5.37
CA LEU A 306 -2.05 -12.24 -4.94
C LEU A 306 -1.29 -11.64 -6.12
N LYS A 307 -0.79 -12.45 -7.04
CA LYS A 307 -0.05 -12.00 -8.23
C LYS A 307 -0.95 -11.15 -9.15
N ASP A 308 -2.17 -11.61 -9.39
CA ASP A 308 -3.15 -10.89 -10.21
C ASP A 308 -3.54 -9.55 -9.57
N ALA A 309 -3.79 -9.56 -8.27
CA ALA A 309 -4.08 -8.33 -7.52
C ALA A 309 -2.90 -7.36 -7.55
N MET A 310 -1.67 -7.85 -7.33
CA MET A 310 -0.46 -7.03 -7.33
C MET A 310 -0.20 -6.38 -8.71
N ALA A 311 -0.49 -7.09 -9.80
CA ALA A 311 -0.36 -6.57 -11.17
C ALA A 311 -1.37 -5.47 -11.49
N ALA A 312 -2.51 -5.42 -10.79
CA ALA A 312 -3.57 -4.42 -10.98
C ALA A 312 -3.36 -3.16 -10.10
N LEU A 313 -2.33 -3.11 -9.26
CA LEU A 313 -2.10 -1.97 -8.38
C LEU A 313 -1.70 -0.72 -9.15
N LYS A 314 -2.08 0.43 -8.61
CA LYS A 314 -1.63 1.76 -9.04
C LYS A 314 -0.86 2.45 -7.92
N GLY A 315 0.27 3.06 -8.26
CA GLY A 315 1.06 3.85 -7.34
C GLY A 315 0.48 5.25 -7.17
N ILE A 316 0.55 5.78 -5.96
CA ILE A 316 0.17 7.17 -5.66
C ILE A 316 1.45 8.01 -5.61
N PRO A 317 1.64 8.98 -6.51
CA PRO A 317 2.84 9.82 -6.49
C PRO A 317 2.98 10.57 -5.17
N GLN A 318 4.19 10.61 -4.63
CA GLN A 318 4.53 11.48 -3.51
C GLN A 318 5.06 12.81 -4.06
N ILE A 319 4.44 13.89 -3.66
CA ILE A 319 4.73 15.25 -4.14
C ILE A 319 4.93 16.21 -2.97
N PRO A 320 5.52 17.41 -3.20
CA PRO A 320 5.59 18.42 -2.15
C PRO A 320 4.21 18.73 -1.58
N GLY A 321 4.00 18.46 -0.28
CA GLY A 321 2.70 18.65 0.38
C GLY A 321 1.76 17.44 0.41
N SER A 322 2.08 16.32 -0.28
CA SER A 322 1.23 15.10 -0.35
C SER A 322 0.91 14.48 1.01
N TYR A 323 1.77 14.66 2.01
CA TYR A 323 1.51 14.19 3.37
C TYR A 323 0.17 14.69 3.96
N TYR A 324 -0.38 15.79 3.40
CA TYR A 324 -1.67 16.33 3.82
C TYR A 324 -2.84 15.58 3.18
N THR A 325 -2.64 14.96 2.01
CA THR A 325 -3.73 14.35 1.20
C THR A 325 -4.45 13.22 1.94
N ALA A 326 -3.73 12.28 2.54
CA ALA A 326 -4.34 11.20 3.30
C ALA A 326 -5.17 11.71 4.50
N ARG A 327 -4.68 12.77 5.16
CA ARG A 327 -5.41 13.45 6.23
C ARG A 327 -6.67 14.13 5.73
N ALA A 328 -6.61 14.78 4.58
CA ALA A 328 -7.75 15.46 3.95
C ALA A 328 -8.85 14.46 3.56
N ILE A 329 -8.49 13.31 2.98
CA ILE A 329 -9.42 12.22 2.67
C ILE A 329 -10.08 11.69 3.95
N THR A 330 -9.31 11.45 5.01
CA THR A 330 -9.85 11.02 6.30
C THR A 330 -10.81 12.05 6.88
N ASN A 331 -10.51 13.36 6.77
CA ASN A 331 -11.39 14.42 7.22
C ASN A 331 -12.67 14.47 6.37
N ALA A 332 -12.58 14.32 5.05
CA ALA A 332 -13.72 14.24 4.17
C ALA A 332 -14.66 13.09 4.56
N PHE A 333 -14.12 11.89 4.71
CA PHE A 333 -14.89 10.74 5.18
C PHE A 333 -15.62 11.03 6.49
N ARG A 334 -14.93 11.61 7.48
CA ARG A 334 -15.53 11.93 8.79
C ARG A 334 -16.63 12.97 8.69
N SER A 335 -16.43 14.03 7.90
CA SER A 335 -17.46 15.05 7.68
C SER A 335 -18.74 14.46 7.09
N VAL A 336 -18.59 13.57 6.09
CA VAL A 336 -19.76 12.93 5.47
C VAL A 336 -20.43 11.94 6.42
N VAL A 337 -19.67 11.01 7.01
CA VAL A 337 -20.24 9.90 7.78
C VAL A 337 -20.78 10.35 9.14
N TYR A 338 -20.10 11.26 9.83
CA TYR A 338 -20.51 11.67 11.19
C TYR A 338 -21.29 12.98 11.24
N SER A 339 -21.09 13.87 10.26
CA SER A 339 -21.74 15.18 10.24
C SER A 339 -22.78 15.33 9.13
N ALA A 340 -22.95 14.30 8.28
CA ALA A 340 -23.87 14.28 7.14
C ALA A 340 -23.68 15.48 6.18
N GLU A 341 -22.43 15.97 6.05
CA GLU A 341 -22.10 17.02 5.09
C GLU A 341 -22.12 16.46 3.65
N PRO A 342 -22.52 17.26 2.64
CA PRO A 342 -22.55 16.83 1.26
C PRO A 342 -21.13 16.49 0.73
N VAL A 343 -20.97 15.31 0.13
CA VAL A 343 -19.65 14.80 -0.36
C VAL A 343 -18.94 15.82 -1.22
N ARG A 344 -19.65 16.41 -2.22
CA ARG A 344 -19.04 17.35 -3.17
C ARG A 344 -18.48 18.60 -2.48
N GLU A 345 -19.25 19.18 -1.56
CA GLU A 345 -18.83 20.40 -0.86
C GLU A 345 -17.62 20.14 0.04
N VAL A 346 -17.62 18.98 0.70
CA VAL A 346 -16.51 18.56 1.55
C VAL A 346 -15.25 18.34 0.71
N LEU A 347 -15.35 17.65 -0.42
CA LEU A 347 -14.18 17.37 -1.28
C LEU A 347 -13.62 18.65 -1.91
N ILE A 348 -14.45 19.59 -2.37
CA ILE A 348 -14.00 20.90 -2.86
C ILE A 348 -13.15 21.58 -1.77
N LYS A 349 -13.66 21.66 -0.55
CA LYS A 349 -12.96 22.29 0.58
C LYS A 349 -11.64 21.58 0.91
N GLN A 350 -11.64 20.25 0.92
CA GLN A 350 -10.43 19.50 1.21
C GLN A 350 -9.41 19.63 0.07
N ASN A 351 -9.85 19.65 -1.20
CA ASN A 351 -8.99 19.86 -2.37
C ASN A 351 -8.30 21.22 -2.32
N GLU A 352 -9.04 22.31 -2.00
CA GLU A 352 -8.45 23.65 -1.83
C GLU A 352 -7.36 23.66 -0.74
N MET A 353 -7.57 22.93 0.34
CA MET A 353 -6.57 22.83 1.42
C MET A 353 -5.32 22.05 0.99
N ILE A 354 -5.49 20.99 0.20
CA ILE A 354 -4.37 20.24 -0.36
C ILE A 354 -3.60 21.10 -1.34
N ASP A 355 -4.27 21.80 -2.25
CA ASP A 355 -3.65 22.71 -3.24
C ASP A 355 -2.90 23.85 -2.56
N TYR A 356 -3.47 24.40 -1.49
CA TYR A 356 -2.76 25.41 -0.67
C TYR A 356 -1.47 24.83 -0.09
N GLU A 357 -1.50 23.60 0.44
CA GLU A 357 -0.33 22.97 1.04
C GLU A 357 0.73 22.59 -0.02
N ILE A 358 0.30 22.08 -1.18
CA ILE A 358 1.18 21.82 -2.32
C ILE A 358 1.88 23.11 -2.73
N THR A 359 1.11 24.19 -2.96
CA THR A 359 1.65 25.50 -3.38
C THR A 359 2.63 26.04 -2.34
N ARG A 360 2.26 25.99 -1.06
CA ARG A 360 3.10 26.44 0.05
C ARG A 360 4.43 25.68 0.10
N LYS A 361 4.39 24.35 -0.06
CA LYS A 361 5.59 23.52 -0.04
C LYS A 361 6.44 23.70 -1.28
N ARG A 362 5.85 23.85 -2.46
CA ARG A 362 6.57 24.18 -3.68
C ARG A 362 7.32 25.49 -3.54
N SER A 363 6.68 26.53 -3.01
CA SER A 363 7.32 27.84 -2.75
C SER A 363 8.44 27.75 -1.70
N GLU A 364 8.19 27.01 -0.58
CA GLU A 364 9.20 26.78 0.48
C GLU A 364 10.50 26.15 -0.07
N PHE A 365 10.38 25.27 -1.06
CA PHE A 365 11.52 24.58 -1.68
C PHE A 365 12.01 25.22 -2.99
N GLY A 366 11.53 26.44 -3.35
CA GLY A 366 11.96 27.16 -4.53
C GLY A 366 11.58 26.47 -5.85
N LEU A 367 10.46 25.73 -5.87
CA LEU A 367 9.96 25.00 -7.03
C LEU A 367 8.93 25.81 -7.82
N ASP A 368 8.74 27.10 -7.49
CA ASP A 368 7.86 28.00 -8.21
C ASP A 368 8.42 28.22 -9.62
N GLY A 369 7.60 27.95 -10.65
CA GLY A 369 7.99 28.09 -12.07
C GLY A 369 8.69 26.87 -12.67
N LYS A 370 8.83 25.76 -11.95
CA LYS A 370 9.13 24.45 -12.54
C LYS A 370 7.80 23.75 -12.84
N GLU A 371 7.49 23.59 -14.14
CA GLU A 371 6.38 22.76 -14.64
C GLU A 371 6.80 21.31 -14.77
#